data_36f4001bf415f9056438510765e8a30a
#
_entry.id   36f4001bf415f9056438510765e8a30a
#
_cell.length_a   1.000
_cell.length_b   1.000
_cell.length_c   1.000
_cell.angle_alpha   90.00
_cell.angle_beta   90.00
_cell.angle_gamma   90.00
#
_symmetry.space_group_name_H-M   'P 1'
#
loop_
_entity.id
_entity.type
_entity.pdbx_description
1 polymer ?
#
loop_
_entity_poly.entity_id
_entity_poly.type
_entity_poly.pdbx_seq_one_letter_code
_entity_poly.pdbx_strand_id
1 'polypeptide(L)'
;MTNRWAVLALIMAAQVMANVGPLGIPSIAPLIRESLGLSVTQAGSFLSAYYIGPVLISLPAGWLADRWGVRGAMILGQGLIAIGLFAAAVAPSFSFLVVILVLAGAGYGVLNPTTTKAGMAWFPPHQRATVVGLKQIGLPGGGALGALLMPPLALAFGWRTAVAFSAAVVATLALLTWALYRDLPDPASAGPARVRAGFWTVLANRDLWLVGISTLIFAGVQTVFLSFLVLYLRDVVDLPLVMAAKYLVAAQVSGVAGRVLFGLLSDRLFGGQRRIVLAIAGLGSIACALLLAGITPGAGPGLLVPLAAGIGFFGVGWNGVQHTLMAELAGPRAAGTAVGLGLAISSLGVTVCPPVFGLVVERVGGYGIAWGTLAGGMVVALLLLIPVRERAMATS
;
A
#
# COMPACT_ATOMS: atom_id res chain seq x y z
N MET A 1 -10.24 -17.86 -21.03
CA MET A 1 -11.46 -17.51 -20.25
C MET A 1 -12.37 -16.67 -21.13
N THR A 2 -13.65 -16.97 -21.15
CA THR A 2 -14.69 -16.19 -21.86
C THR A 2 -15.62 -15.45 -20.87
N ASN A 3 -15.49 -15.74 -19.58
CA ASN A 3 -16.32 -15.15 -18.52
C ASN A 3 -15.58 -14.00 -17.82
N ARG A 4 -16.14 -12.78 -17.89
CA ARG A 4 -15.59 -11.57 -17.26
C ARG A 4 -15.41 -11.68 -15.75
N TRP A 5 -16.30 -12.41 -15.04
CA TRP A 5 -16.20 -12.60 -13.60
C TRP A 5 -15.05 -13.52 -13.21
N ALA A 6 -14.77 -14.54 -14.02
CA ALA A 6 -13.59 -15.37 -13.83
C ALA A 6 -12.27 -14.59 -14.05
N VAL A 7 -12.27 -13.63 -15.00
CA VAL A 7 -11.16 -12.70 -15.19
C VAL A 7 -10.99 -11.80 -13.96
N LEU A 8 -12.09 -11.26 -13.41
CA LEU A 8 -12.02 -10.46 -12.17
C LEU A 8 -11.45 -11.28 -11.01
N ALA A 9 -11.92 -12.51 -10.81
CA ALA A 9 -11.38 -13.40 -9.78
C ALA A 9 -9.87 -13.65 -9.95
N LEU A 10 -9.40 -13.86 -11.18
CA LEU A 10 -7.98 -14.02 -11.48
C LEU A 10 -7.18 -12.75 -11.19
N ILE A 11 -7.69 -11.57 -11.57
CA ILE A 11 -7.04 -10.29 -11.30
C ILE A 11 -6.96 -10.03 -9.78
N MET A 12 -8.04 -10.31 -9.06
CA MET A 12 -8.07 -10.17 -7.60
C MET A 12 -7.09 -11.14 -6.94
N ALA A 13 -7.09 -12.41 -7.35
CA ALA A 13 -6.12 -13.39 -6.86
C ALA A 13 -4.68 -12.94 -7.15
N ALA A 14 -4.41 -12.41 -8.37
CA ALA A 14 -3.10 -11.86 -8.72
C ALA A 14 -2.66 -10.74 -7.78
N GLN A 15 -3.56 -9.82 -7.44
CA GLN A 15 -3.27 -8.72 -6.52
C GLN A 15 -3.08 -9.21 -5.07
N VAL A 16 -3.93 -10.11 -4.60
CA VAL A 16 -3.81 -10.67 -3.24
C VAL A 16 -2.49 -11.41 -3.10
N MET A 17 -2.23 -12.40 -3.97
CA MET A 17 -1.06 -13.28 -3.84
C MET A 17 0.26 -12.55 -4.07
N ALA A 18 0.30 -11.56 -4.98
CA ALA A 18 1.48 -10.71 -5.19
C ALA A 18 1.85 -9.89 -3.94
N ASN A 19 0.92 -9.66 -3.03
CA ASN A 19 1.13 -8.87 -1.82
C ASN A 19 1.30 -9.73 -0.54
N VAL A 20 1.07 -11.05 -0.59
CA VAL A 20 1.25 -11.96 0.57
C VAL A 20 2.69 -11.89 1.10
N GLY A 21 3.69 -12.03 0.24
CA GLY A 21 5.10 -11.95 0.62
C GLY A 21 5.49 -10.53 1.07
N PRO A 22 5.45 -9.52 0.18
CA PRO A 22 5.97 -8.19 0.50
C PRO A 22 5.29 -7.52 1.70
N LEU A 23 3.97 -7.59 1.81
CA LEU A 23 3.23 -7.02 2.95
C LEU A 23 3.15 -7.96 4.16
N GLY A 24 3.52 -9.23 3.99
CA GLY A 24 3.69 -10.18 5.08
C GLY A 24 5.07 -10.13 5.74
N ILE A 25 6.12 -9.70 5.01
CA ILE A 25 7.50 -9.58 5.56
C ILE A 25 7.55 -8.79 6.87
N PRO A 26 6.84 -7.67 7.07
CA PRO A 26 6.81 -6.98 8.37
C PRO A 26 6.37 -7.86 9.53
N SER A 27 5.51 -8.85 9.30
CA SER A 27 5.05 -9.77 10.36
C SER A 27 6.13 -10.73 10.85
N ILE A 28 7.16 -10.98 10.04
CA ILE A 28 8.32 -11.81 10.37
C ILE A 28 9.63 -11.01 10.46
N ALA A 29 9.54 -9.68 10.36
CA ALA A 29 10.71 -8.80 10.43
C ALA A 29 11.56 -9.00 11.68
N PRO A 30 11.02 -9.29 12.89
CA PRO A 30 11.83 -9.62 14.06
C PRO A 30 12.74 -10.83 13.82
N LEU A 31 12.25 -11.91 13.20
CA LEU A 31 13.06 -13.11 12.91
C LEU A 31 14.16 -12.84 11.88
N ILE A 32 13.86 -12.03 10.86
CA ILE A 32 14.85 -11.61 9.86
C ILE A 32 15.92 -10.75 10.53
N ARG A 33 15.49 -9.81 11.40
CA ARG A 33 16.37 -8.95 12.19
C ARG A 33 17.35 -9.76 13.04
N GLU A 34 16.85 -10.71 13.81
CA GLU A 34 17.65 -11.59 14.65
C GLU A 34 18.63 -12.45 13.81
N SER A 35 18.16 -13.05 12.72
CA SER A 35 18.93 -13.94 11.85
C SER A 35 20.07 -13.24 11.10
N LEU A 36 19.89 -11.98 10.69
CA LEU A 36 20.87 -11.21 9.92
C LEU A 36 21.59 -10.12 10.73
N GLY A 37 21.32 -10.02 12.04
CA GLY A 37 21.92 -9.00 12.92
C GLY A 37 21.56 -7.57 12.51
N LEU A 38 20.31 -7.33 12.09
CA LEU A 38 19.89 -6.04 11.56
C LEU A 38 19.51 -5.05 12.67
N SER A 39 19.67 -3.77 12.37
CA SER A 39 19.12 -2.70 13.18
C SER A 39 17.58 -2.61 13.04
N VAL A 40 16.91 -1.87 13.94
CA VAL A 40 15.47 -1.60 13.88
C VAL A 40 15.13 -0.84 12.60
N THR A 41 15.98 0.14 12.24
CA THR A 41 15.87 0.91 11.00
C THR A 41 15.88 0.01 9.77
N GLN A 42 16.84 -0.92 9.71
CA GLN A 42 16.96 -1.86 8.59
C GLN A 42 15.75 -2.78 8.49
N ALA A 43 15.31 -3.37 9.60
CA ALA A 43 14.15 -4.25 9.63
C ALA A 43 12.83 -3.54 9.26
N GLY A 44 12.64 -2.30 9.72
CA GLY A 44 11.47 -1.49 9.38
C GLY A 44 11.46 -0.94 7.95
N SER A 45 12.60 -0.98 7.24
CA SER A 45 12.75 -0.43 5.89
C SER A 45 12.39 -1.40 4.76
N PHE A 46 11.99 -2.64 5.04
CA PHE A 46 11.70 -3.62 3.99
C PHE A 46 10.58 -3.18 3.04
N LEU A 47 9.50 -2.60 3.56
CA LEU A 47 8.43 -2.06 2.72
C LEU A 47 8.92 -0.86 1.90
N SER A 48 9.75 0.00 2.46
CA SER A 48 10.35 1.12 1.73
C SER A 48 11.15 0.62 0.52
N ALA A 49 12.00 -0.38 0.71
CA ALA A 49 12.76 -1.01 -0.37
C ALA A 49 11.83 -1.57 -1.46
N TYR A 50 10.80 -2.30 -1.07
CA TYR A 50 9.82 -2.84 -2.02
C TYR A 50 9.12 -1.74 -2.83
N TYR A 51 8.71 -0.63 -2.19
CA TYR A 51 7.98 0.44 -2.88
C TYR A 51 8.85 1.36 -3.74
N ILE A 52 10.19 1.30 -3.65
CA ILE A 52 11.09 1.93 -4.63
C ILE A 52 10.87 1.34 -6.03
N GLY A 53 10.67 0.03 -6.12
CA GLY A 53 10.49 -0.66 -7.40
C GLY A 53 9.37 -0.09 -8.28
N PRO A 54 8.13 0.05 -7.78
CA PRO A 54 7.04 0.67 -8.54
C PRO A 54 7.34 2.08 -9.02
N VAL A 55 8.05 2.88 -8.21
CA VAL A 55 8.45 4.25 -8.60
C VAL A 55 9.34 4.22 -9.84
N LEU A 56 10.33 3.34 -9.86
CA LEU A 56 11.30 3.24 -10.96
C LEU A 56 10.66 2.74 -12.26
N ILE A 57 9.68 1.82 -12.18
CA ILE A 57 9.12 1.14 -13.35
C ILE A 57 7.76 1.71 -13.79
N SER A 58 7.15 2.65 -13.04
CA SER A 58 5.79 3.13 -13.31
C SER A 58 5.59 3.69 -14.73
N LEU A 59 6.58 4.42 -15.26
CA LEU A 59 6.53 4.95 -16.63
C LEU A 59 6.68 3.86 -17.70
N PRO A 60 7.71 2.97 -17.65
CA PRO A 60 7.84 1.87 -18.61
C PRO A 60 6.73 0.83 -18.51
N ALA A 61 6.10 0.66 -17.34
CA ALA A 61 5.10 -0.38 -17.12
C ALA A 61 3.86 -0.25 -18.03
N GLY A 62 3.40 0.99 -18.25
CA GLY A 62 2.31 1.28 -19.18
C GLY A 62 2.66 0.88 -20.62
N TRP A 63 3.84 1.31 -21.12
CA TRP A 63 4.36 0.96 -22.43
C TRP A 63 4.54 -0.56 -22.61
N LEU A 64 5.01 -1.24 -21.54
CA LEU A 64 5.19 -2.69 -21.54
C LEU A 64 3.86 -3.43 -21.75
N ALA A 65 2.81 -2.98 -21.02
CA ALA A 65 1.46 -3.54 -21.14
C ALA A 65 0.81 -3.26 -22.50
N ASP A 66 1.19 -2.14 -23.15
CA ASP A 66 0.72 -1.82 -24.51
C ASP A 66 1.42 -2.69 -25.57
N ARG A 67 2.71 -2.99 -25.37
CA ARG A 67 3.51 -3.74 -26.36
C ARG A 67 3.35 -5.25 -26.24
N TRP A 68 3.29 -5.81 -25.04
CA TRP A 68 3.26 -7.25 -24.79
C TRP A 68 1.87 -7.79 -24.44
N GLY A 69 0.85 -6.92 -24.47
CA GLY A 69 -0.49 -7.24 -24.02
C GLY A 69 -0.59 -7.34 -22.50
N VAL A 70 -1.83 -7.44 -22.02
CA VAL A 70 -2.13 -7.56 -20.60
C VAL A 70 -1.60 -8.86 -20.03
N ARG A 71 -1.76 -9.99 -20.75
CA ARG A 71 -1.28 -11.31 -20.34
C ARG A 71 0.23 -11.33 -20.13
N GLY A 72 0.99 -10.86 -21.12
CA GLY A 72 2.46 -10.84 -21.05
C GLY A 72 2.98 -9.96 -19.92
N ALA A 73 2.40 -8.77 -19.74
CA ALA A 73 2.77 -7.86 -18.68
C ALA A 73 2.40 -8.39 -17.28
N MET A 74 1.24 -9.06 -17.11
CA MET A 74 0.88 -9.71 -15.84
C MET A 74 1.88 -10.81 -15.48
N ILE A 75 2.23 -11.67 -16.42
CA ILE A 75 3.19 -12.77 -16.20
C ILE A 75 4.57 -12.22 -15.85
N LEU A 76 5.03 -11.17 -16.55
CA LEU A 76 6.29 -10.50 -16.22
C LEU A 76 6.27 -9.95 -14.79
N GLY A 77 5.21 -9.19 -14.44
CA GLY A 77 5.09 -8.61 -13.10
C GLY A 77 5.09 -9.67 -12.00
N GLN A 78 4.29 -10.72 -12.14
CA GLN A 78 4.24 -11.85 -11.21
C GLN A 78 5.58 -12.62 -11.19
N GLY A 79 6.21 -12.83 -12.33
CA GLY A 79 7.52 -13.48 -12.46
C GLY A 79 8.62 -12.72 -11.72
N LEU A 80 8.69 -11.40 -11.90
CA LEU A 80 9.65 -10.55 -11.18
C LEU A 80 9.42 -10.59 -9.66
N ILE A 81 8.17 -10.58 -9.20
CA ILE A 81 7.84 -10.72 -7.77
C ILE A 81 8.30 -12.09 -7.27
N ALA A 82 7.97 -13.17 -7.98
CA ALA A 82 8.31 -14.53 -7.57
C ALA A 82 9.84 -14.73 -7.52
N ILE A 83 10.56 -14.34 -8.57
CA ILE A 83 12.03 -14.42 -8.63
C ILE A 83 12.66 -13.58 -7.52
N GLY A 84 12.18 -12.35 -7.33
CA GLY A 84 12.65 -11.48 -6.26
C GLY A 84 12.44 -12.09 -4.88
N LEU A 85 11.27 -12.65 -4.59
CA LEU A 85 11.00 -13.32 -3.30
C LEU A 85 11.80 -14.60 -3.12
N PHE A 86 12.01 -15.42 -4.16
CA PHE A 86 12.92 -16.58 -4.07
C PHE A 86 14.35 -16.16 -3.77
N ALA A 87 14.84 -15.11 -4.44
CA ALA A 87 16.16 -14.58 -4.14
C ALA A 87 16.23 -13.96 -2.73
N ALA A 88 15.17 -13.29 -2.26
CA ALA A 88 15.09 -12.80 -0.90
C ALA A 88 15.14 -13.92 0.15
N ALA A 89 14.57 -15.08 -0.14
CA ALA A 89 14.62 -16.25 0.74
C ALA A 89 16.04 -16.77 0.99
N VAL A 90 16.98 -16.54 0.07
CA VAL A 90 18.40 -16.93 0.21
C VAL A 90 19.31 -15.74 0.52
N ALA A 91 18.76 -14.58 0.88
CA ALA A 91 19.52 -13.36 1.12
C ALA A 91 20.57 -13.54 2.24
N PRO A 92 21.86 -13.27 1.93
CA PRO A 92 22.93 -13.36 2.91
C PRO A 92 23.10 -12.06 3.74
N SER A 93 22.58 -10.94 3.28
CA SER A 93 22.80 -9.63 3.88
C SER A 93 21.61 -8.67 3.64
N PHE A 94 21.57 -7.59 4.43
CA PHE A 94 20.58 -6.52 4.27
C PHE A 94 20.63 -5.87 2.89
N SER A 95 21.84 -5.51 2.41
CA SER A 95 21.98 -4.84 1.11
C SER A 95 21.47 -5.71 -0.05
N PHE A 96 21.75 -7.01 -0.02
CA PHE A 96 21.19 -7.94 -0.99
C PHE A 96 19.66 -7.98 -0.91
N LEU A 97 19.12 -8.09 0.30
CA LEU A 97 17.67 -8.14 0.53
C LEU A 97 16.98 -6.86 -0.01
N VAL A 98 17.55 -5.68 0.24
CA VAL A 98 17.04 -4.40 -0.29
C VAL A 98 16.99 -4.40 -1.81
N VAL A 99 18.09 -4.75 -2.48
CA VAL A 99 18.14 -4.77 -3.96
C VAL A 99 17.10 -5.71 -4.54
N ILE A 100 16.95 -6.88 -3.94
CA ILE A 100 15.99 -7.88 -4.41
C ILE A 100 14.54 -7.48 -4.11
N LEU A 101 14.27 -6.81 -2.98
CA LEU A 101 12.95 -6.27 -2.71
C LEU A 101 12.58 -5.14 -3.68
N VAL A 102 13.54 -4.29 -4.10
CA VAL A 102 13.33 -3.31 -5.18
C VAL A 102 12.94 -4.00 -6.48
N LEU A 103 13.63 -5.09 -6.84
CA LEU A 103 13.29 -5.88 -8.04
C LEU A 103 11.88 -6.49 -7.95
N ALA A 104 11.54 -7.11 -6.81
CA ALA A 104 10.19 -7.63 -6.56
C ALA A 104 9.13 -6.51 -6.65
N GLY A 105 9.45 -5.34 -6.10
CA GLY A 105 8.62 -4.14 -6.18
C GLY A 105 8.44 -3.66 -7.62
N ALA A 106 9.46 -3.71 -8.46
CA ALA A 106 9.34 -3.40 -9.88
C ALA A 106 8.31 -4.33 -10.57
N GLY A 107 8.29 -5.62 -10.20
CA GLY A 107 7.26 -6.55 -10.65
C GLY A 107 5.84 -6.10 -10.26
N TYR A 108 5.65 -5.59 -9.04
CA TYR A 108 4.37 -5.02 -8.61
C TYR A 108 4.03 -3.74 -9.37
N GLY A 109 5.02 -2.92 -9.68
CA GLY A 109 4.87 -1.71 -10.50
C GLY A 109 4.36 -2.01 -11.92
N VAL A 110 4.68 -3.18 -12.48
CA VAL A 110 4.11 -3.68 -13.74
C VAL A 110 2.71 -4.28 -13.52
N LEU A 111 2.55 -5.10 -12.49
CA LEU A 111 1.32 -5.86 -12.25
C LEU A 111 0.11 -4.96 -11.95
N ASN A 112 0.29 -3.92 -11.12
CA ASN A 112 -0.81 -3.10 -10.63
C ASN A 112 -1.53 -2.31 -11.75
N PRO A 113 -0.87 -1.56 -12.65
CA PRO A 113 -1.53 -0.91 -13.78
C PRO A 113 -2.07 -1.92 -14.80
N THR A 114 -1.36 -3.04 -15.02
CA THR A 114 -1.78 -4.06 -15.98
C THR A 114 -3.08 -4.74 -15.55
N THR A 115 -3.24 -5.08 -14.28
CA THR A 115 -4.50 -5.63 -13.76
C THR A 115 -5.65 -4.61 -13.80
N THR A 116 -5.34 -3.31 -13.68
CA THR A 116 -6.33 -2.24 -13.90
C THR A 116 -6.77 -2.22 -15.37
N LYS A 117 -5.81 -2.25 -16.31
CA LYS A 117 -6.10 -2.31 -17.77
C LYS A 117 -6.94 -3.53 -18.09
N ALA A 118 -6.62 -4.70 -17.52
CA ALA A 118 -7.44 -5.92 -17.67
C ALA A 118 -8.89 -5.72 -17.23
N GLY A 119 -9.11 -5.17 -16.04
CA GLY A 119 -10.46 -4.87 -15.54
C GLY A 119 -11.22 -3.90 -16.44
N MET A 120 -10.55 -2.86 -16.93
CA MET A 120 -11.17 -1.88 -17.83
C MET A 120 -11.51 -2.43 -19.20
N ALA A 121 -10.74 -3.42 -19.70
CA ALA A 121 -10.98 -4.06 -21.00
C ALA A 121 -12.18 -5.03 -20.97
N TRP A 122 -12.34 -5.76 -19.86
CA TRP A 122 -13.37 -6.80 -19.75
C TRP A 122 -14.73 -6.32 -19.23
N PHE A 123 -14.79 -5.10 -18.65
CA PHE A 123 -16.02 -4.59 -18.04
C PHE A 123 -16.50 -3.30 -18.72
N PRO A 124 -17.83 -3.12 -18.84
CA PRO A 124 -18.41 -1.92 -19.43
C PRO A 124 -18.13 -0.68 -18.56
N PRO A 125 -18.17 0.54 -19.13
CA PRO A 125 -17.79 1.78 -18.44
C PRO A 125 -18.44 1.98 -17.07
N HIS A 126 -19.72 1.66 -16.92
CA HIS A 126 -20.48 1.82 -15.67
C HIS A 126 -20.07 0.85 -14.53
N GLN A 127 -19.29 -0.20 -14.82
CA GLN A 127 -18.80 -1.18 -13.83
C GLN A 127 -17.30 -1.02 -13.54
N ARG A 128 -16.57 -0.25 -14.33
CA ARG A 128 -15.09 -0.14 -14.23
C ARG A 128 -14.61 0.35 -12.86
N ALA A 129 -15.27 1.37 -12.30
CA ALA A 129 -14.91 1.89 -10.99
C ALA A 129 -15.05 0.82 -9.89
N THR A 130 -16.16 0.06 -9.90
CA THR A 130 -16.39 -1.06 -8.97
C THR A 130 -15.32 -2.14 -9.11
N VAL A 131 -14.99 -2.53 -10.35
CA VAL A 131 -13.97 -3.56 -10.62
C VAL A 131 -12.59 -3.13 -10.14
N VAL A 132 -12.20 -1.88 -10.40
CA VAL A 132 -10.93 -1.33 -9.91
C VAL A 132 -10.94 -1.24 -8.38
N GLY A 133 -12.05 -0.85 -7.77
CA GLY A 133 -12.21 -0.82 -6.31
C GLY A 133 -12.05 -2.21 -5.68
N LEU A 134 -12.75 -3.23 -6.22
CA LEU A 134 -12.64 -4.61 -5.77
C LEU A 134 -11.20 -5.13 -5.89
N LYS A 135 -10.55 -4.88 -7.02
CA LYS A 135 -9.15 -5.25 -7.23
C LYS A 135 -8.23 -4.64 -6.15
N GLN A 136 -8.47 -3.40 -5.75
CA GLN A 136 -7.63 -2.69 -4.76
C GLN A 136 -7.77 -3.25 -3.34
N ILE A 137 -8.80 -4.04 -3.05
CA ILE A 137 -8.89 -4.81 -1.79
C ILE A 137 -7.78 -5.88 -1.73
N GLY A 138 -7.25 -6.30 -2.89
CA GLY A 138 -6.17 -7.27 -2.95
C GLY A 138 -4.89 -6.85 -2.23
N LEU A 139 -4.60 -5.54 -2.15
CA LEU A 139 -3.42 -5.04 -1.45
C LEU A 139 -3.48 -5.34 0.06
N PRO A 140 -4.45 -4.81 0.85
CA PRO A 140 -4.55 -5.14 2.26
C PRO A 140 -4.95 -6.60 2.50
N GLY A 141 -5.70 -7.22 1.60
CA GLY A 141 -6.04 -8.66 1.67
C GLY A 141 -4.80 -9.54 1.62
N GLY A 142 -3.86 -9.24 0.72
CA GLY A 142 -2.56 -9.92 0.65
C GLY A 142 -1.73 -9.71 1.91
N GLY A 143 -1.70 -8.48 2.42
CA GLY A 143 -1.03 -8.16 3.69
C GLY A 143 -1.61 -8.92 4.88
N ALA A 144 -2.94 -9.00 4.99
CA ALA A 144 -3.61 -9.76 6.04
C ALA A 144 -3.29 -11.27 5.97
N LEU A 145 -3.37 -11.85 4.75
CA LEU A 145 -2.99 -13.25 4.55
C LEU A 145 -1.50 -13.50 4.85
N GLY A 146 -0.61 -12.58 4.43
CA GLY A 146 0.82 -12.66 4.74
C GLY A 146 1.07 -12.62 6.25
N ALA A 147 0.47 -11.67 6.95
CA ALA A 147 0.59 -11.56 8.41
C ALA A 147 -0.01 -12.76 9.17
N LEU A 148 -1.01 -13.43 8.59
CA LEU A 148 -1.59 -14.64 9.17
C LEU A 148 -0.73 -15.89 8.92
N LEU A 149 -0.20 -16.07 7.70
CA LEU A 149 0.44 -17.30 7.26
C LEU A 149 1.95 -17.33 7.51
N MET A 150 2.64 -16.18 7.32
CA MET A 150 4.10 -16.17 7.37
C MET A 150 4.68 -16.42 8.77
N PRO A 151 4.14 -15.87 9.90
CA PRO A 151 4.72 -16.13 11.21
C PRO A 151 4.71 -17.60 11.63
N PRO A 152 3.60 -18.37 11.54
CA PRO A 152 3.64 -19.79 11.89
C PRO A 152 4.56 -20.59 10.97
N LEU A 153 4.59 -20.29 9.66
CA LEU A 153 5.55 -20.92 8.74
C LEU A 153 6.99 -20.59 9.09
N ALA A 154 7.27 -19.35 9.45
CA ALA A 154 8.61 -18.89 9.81
C ALA A 154 9.11 -19.51 11.13
N LEU A 155 8.22 -19.71 12.10
CA LEU A 155 8.55 -20.37 13.36
C LEU A 155 8.79 -21.87 13.18
N ALA A 156 8.01 -22.53 12.31
CA ALA A 156 8.13 -23.97 12.09
C ALA A 156 9.33 -24.36 11.18
N PHE A 157 9.57 -23.55 10.12
CA PHE A 157 10.51 -23.92 9.05
C PHE A 157 11.57 -22.83 8.77
N GLY A 158 11.61 -21.75 9.55
CA GLY A 158 12.48 -20.60 9.34
C GLY A 158 11.88 -19.56 8.40
N TRP A 159 12.29 -18.29 8.58
CA TRP A 159 11.78 -17.16 7.80
C TRP A 159 12.06 -17.28 6.29
N ARG A 160 13.18 -17.92 5.91
CA ARG A 160 13.54 -18.17 4.52
C ARG A 160 12.49 -19.03 3.81
N THR A 161 12.04 -20.09 4.47
CA THR A 161 10.99 -20.97 3.94
C THR A 161 9.64 -20.25 3.81
N ALA A 162 9.28 -19.38 4.77
CA ALA A 162 8.06 -18.60 4.69
C ALA A 162 8.08 -17.63 3.49
N VAL A 163 9.21 -16.98 3.22
CA VAL A 163 9.39 -16.11 2.04
C VAL A 163 9.37 -16.92 0.75
N ALA A 164 10.07 -18.06 0.69
CA ALA A 164 10.05 -18.96 -0.47
C ALA A 164 8.65 -19.51 -0.77
N PHE A 165 7.86 -19.84 0.26
CA PHE A 165 6.47 -20.24 0.11
C PHE A 165 5.64 -19.15 -0.57
N SER A 166 5.78 -17.89 -0.13
CA SER A 166 5.06 -16.77 -0.77
C SER A 166 5.49 -16.57 -2.22
N ALA A 167 6.77 -16.78 -2.55
CA ALA A 167 7.28 -16.77 -3.91
C ALA A 167 6.65 -17.88 -4.77
N ALA A 168 6.56 -19.11 -4.23
CA ALA A 168 5.94 -20.24 -4.92
C ALA A 168 4.45 -19.98 -5.22
N VAL A 169 3.72 -19.37 -4.29
CA VAL A 169 2.31 -18.97 -4.50
C VAL A 169 2.18 -17.99 -5.66
N VAL A 170 3.04 -16.97 -5.74
CA VAL A 170 3.03 -16.01 -6.85
C VAL A 170 3.43 -16.67 -8.17
N ALA A 171 4.44 -17.54 -8.16
CA ALA A 171 4.87 -18.29 -9.34
C ALA A 171 3.74 -19.20 -9.88
N THR A 172 3.05 -19.91 -8.99
CA THR A 172 1.89 -20.73 -9.36
C THR A 172 0.80 -19.88 -10.01
N LEU A 173 0.54 -18.71 -9.45
CA LEU A 173 -0.46 -17.81 -10.03
C LEU A 173 -0.01 -17.20 -11.38
N ALA A 174 1.30 -17.00 -11.59
CA ALA A 174 1.82 -16.60 -12.89
C ALA A 174 1.56 -17.69 -13.94
N LEU A 175 1.74 -18.96 -13.59
CA LEU A 175 1.39 -20.10 -14.46
C LEU A 175 -0.11 -20.17 -14.72
N LEU A 176 -0.95 -19.96 -13.72
CA LEU A 176 -2.41 -19.89 -13.91
C LEU A 176 -2.81 -18.71 -14.80
N THR A 177 -2.16 -17.55 -14.63
CA THR A 177 -2.38 -16.39 -15.51
C THR A 177 -2.00 -16.74 -16.95
N TRP A 178 -0.85 -17.39 -17.14
CA TRP A 178 -0.43 -17.85 -18.46
C TRP A 178 -1.41 -18.84 -19.08
N ALA A 179 -1.96 -19.78 -18.33
CA ALA A 179 -2.87 -20.79 -18.83
C ALA A 179 -4.30 -20.25 -19.11
N LEU A 180 -4.79 -19.38 -18.23
CA LEU A 180 -6.22 -19.03 -18.19
C LEU A 180 -6.52 -17.67 -18.80
N TYR A 181 -5.65 -16.65 -18.67
CA TYR A 181 -5.93 -15.31 -19.19
C TYR A 181 -5.70 -15.25 -20.71
N ARG A 182 -6.61 -14.58 -21.41
CA ARG A 182 -6.48 -14.28 -22.84
C ARG A 182 -6.72 -12.79 -23.06
N ASP A 183 -5.85 -12.16 -23.84
CA ASP A 183 -6.03 -10.78 -24.25
C ASP A 183 -7.26 -10.63 -25.14
N LEU A 184 -8.01 -9.54 -24.94
CA LEU A 184 -9.02 -9.11 -25.89
C LEU A 184 -8.35 -8.33 -27.03
N PRO A 185 -8.89 -8.37 -28.25
CA PRO A 185 -8.45 -7.48 -29.32
C PRO A 185 -8.54 -6.02 -28.84
N ASP A 186 -7.44 -5.28 -28.88
CA ASP A 186 -7.39 -3.90 -28.40
C ASP A 186 -8.10 -2.98 -29.41
N PRO A 187 -9.22 -2.32 -29.08
CA PRO A 187 -9.70 -1.21 -29.87
C PRO A 187 -8.75 -0.04 -29.64
N ALA A 188 -7.97 0.31 -30.65
CA ALA A 188 -6.99 1.36 -30.78
C ALA A 188 -6.76 2.27 -29.55
N SER A 189 -5.56 2.21 -29.00
CA SER A 189 -5.05 3.09 -27.92
C SER A 189 -5.32 4.56 -28.26
N ALA A 190 -6.00 5.27 -27.34
CA ALA A 190 -6.17 6.72 -27.43
C ALA A 190 -4.80 7.40 -27.47
N GLY A 191 -4.53 8.14 -28.55
CA GLY A 191 -3.21 8.74 -28.83
C GLY A 191 -2.70 9.73 -27.78
N PRO A 192 -1.38 10.04 -27.81
CA PRO A 192 -0.65 10.80 -26.79
C PRO A 192 -0.99 12.30 -26.71
N ALA A 193 -1.81 12.84 -27.58
CA ALA A 193 -2.06 14.28 -27.67
C ALA A 193 -2.91 14.86 -26.51
N ARG A 194 -3.73 14.07 -25.81
CA ARG A 194 -4.57 14.54 -24.70
C ARG A 194 -3.86 14.65 -23.34
N VAL A 195 -2.73 13.97 -23.17
CA VAL A 195 -2.00 13.94 -21.88
C VAL A 195 -1.23 15.25 -21.61
N ARG A 196 -0.75 15.92 -22.66
CA ARG A 196 0.10 17.12 -22.54
C ARG A 196 -0.61 18.35 -21.98
N ALA A 197 -1.86 18.58 -22.34
CA ALA A 197 -2.58 19.80 -21.92
C ALA A 197 -2.96 19.82 -20.44
N GLY A 198 -3.19 18.66 -19.83
CA GLY A 198 -3.54 18.55 -18.40
C GLY A 198 -2.34 18.64 -17.45
N PHE A 199 -1.14 18.31 -17.92
CA PHE A 199 0.06 18.22 -17.08
C PHE A 199 0.45 19.57 -16.45
N TRP A 200 0.56 20.61 -17.26
CA TRP A 200 0.92 21.96 -16.79
C TRP A 200 -0.15 22.57 -15.89
N THR A 201 -1.43 22.29 -16.16
CA THR A 201 -2.55 22.74 -15.30
C THR A 201 -2.47 22.11 -13.92
N VAL A 202 -2.09 20.83 -13.84
CA VAL A 202 -1.91 20.12 -12.56
C VAL A 202 -0.73 20.67 -11.79
N LEU A 203 0.42 20.90 -12.45
CA LEU A 203 1.61 21.44 -11.79
C LEU A 203 1.44 22.89 -11.31
N ALA A 204 0.62 23.69 -11.97
CA ALA A 204 0.34 25.07 -11.58
C ALA A 204 -0.70 25.18 -10.44
N ASN A 205 -1.41 24.11 -10.09
CA ASN A 205 -2.46 24.12 -9.10
C ASN A 205 -1.89 23.94 -7.68
N ARG A 206 -1.90 25.02 -6.88
CA ARG A 206 -1.44 25.05 -5.48
C ARG A 206 -2.14 24.00 -4.61
N ASP A 207 -3.46 23.84 -4.76
CA ASP A 207 -4.23 22.94 -3.91
C ASP A 207 -3.85 21.48 -4.14
N LEU A 208 -3.48 21.10 -5.38
CA LEU A 208 -2.97 19.76 -5.68
C LEU A 208 -1.62 19.48 -5.01
N TRP A 209 -0.74 20.48 -4.88
CA TRP A 209 0.51 20.32 -4.15
C TRP A 209 0.30 20.21 -2.64
N LEU A 210 -0.61 21.00 -2.07
CA LEU A 210 -0.94 20.92 -0.64
C LEU A 210 -1.51 19.54 -0.28
N VAL A 211 -2.48 19.05 -1.08
CA VAL A 211 -3.02 17.70 -0.92
C VAL A 211 -1.94 16.65 -1.17
N GLY A 212 -1.09 16.83 -2.18
CA GLY A 212 0.02 15.92 -2.49
C GLY A 212 1.02 15.78 -1.32
N ILE A 213 1.46 16.90 -0.74
CA ILE A 213 2.40 16.88 0.40
C ILE A 213 1.70 16.29 1.65
N SER A 214 0.44 16.63 1.89
CA SER A 214 -0.36 15.96 2.93
C SER A 214 -0.39 14.45 2.71
N THR A 215 -0.60 14.00 1.46
CA THR A 215 -0.62 12.58 1.08
C THR A 215 0.71 11.88 1.31
N LEU A 216 1.84 12.56 1.06
CA LEU A 216 3.17 12.02 1.39
C LEU A 216 3.24 11.62 2.87
N ILE A 217 2.76 12.50 3.75
CA ILE A 217 2.78 12.23 5.20
C ILE A 217 1.80 11.10 5.55
N PHE A 218 0.57 11.12 5.04
CA PHE A 218 -0.39 10.05 5.26
C PHE A 218 0.14 8.69 4.81
N ALA A 219 0.75 8.62 3.63
CA ALA A 219 1.34 7.39 3.09
C ALA A 219 2.55 6.93 3.90
N GLY A 220 3.37 7.86 4.37
CA GLY A 220 4.47 7.59 5.28
C GLY A 220 3.99 7.01 6.61
N VAL A 221 3.01 7.65 7.26
CA VAL A 221 2.38 7.19 8.51
C VAL A 221 1.79 5.79 8.35
N GLN A 222 1.03 5.57 7.27
CA GLN A 222 0.49 4.24 6.95
C GLN A 222 1.59 3.19 6.88
N THR A 223 2.67 3.49 6.15
CA THR A 223 3.75 2.52 5.95
C THR A 223 4.53 2.28 7.24
N VAL A 224 4.74 3.30 8.05
CA VAL A 224 5.37 3.15 9.37
C VAL A 224 4.52 2.26 10.27
N PHE A 225 3.21 2.47 10.35
CA PHE A 225 2.32 1.59 11.12
C PHE A 225 2.44 0.13 10.67
N LEU A 226 2.38 -0.12 9.37
CA LEU A 226 2.46 -1.49 8.84
C LEU A 226 3.84 -2.14 9.02
N SER A 227 4.91 -1.36 8.92
CA SER A 227 6.30 -1.87 9.02
C SER A 227 6.74 -2.11 10.46
N PHE A 228 6.33 -1.24 11.38
CA PHE A 228 6.87 -1.26 12.75
C PHE A 228 5.92 -1.83 13.80
N LEU A 229 4.63 -2.05 13.49
CA LEU A 229 3.66 -2.55 14.48
C LEU A 229 4.12 -3.86 15.12
N VAL A 230 4.53 -4.84 14.33
CA VAL A 230 4.97 -6.16 14.86
C VAL A 230 6.30 -6.05 15.60
N LEU A 231 7.25 -5.27 15.07
CA LEU A 231 8.53 -4.98 15.77
C LEU A 231 8.27 -4.33 17.12
N TYR A 232 7.44 -3.30 17.15
CA TYR A 232 7.07 -2.57 18.37
C TYR A 232 6.40 -3.48 19.42
N LEU A 233 5.41 -4.27 19.00
CA LEU A 233 4.69 -5.18 19.90
C LEU A 233 5.61 -6.29 20.46
N ARG A 234 6.64 -6.68 19.72
CA ARG A 234 7.68 -7.59 20.18
C ARG A 234 8.66 -6.91 21.13
N ASP A 235 9.19 -5.76 20.71
CA ASP A 235 10.31 -5.09 21.41
C ASP A 235 9.85 -4.41 22.71
N VAL A 236 8.61 -3.87 22.76
CA VAL A 236 8.11 -3.05 23.89
C VAL A 236 7.06 -3.78 24.72
N VAL A 237 6.14 -4.50 24.09
CA VAL A 237 5.03 -5.18 24.79
C VAL A 237 5.38 -6.61 25.15
N ASP A 238 6.47 -7.15 24.57
CA ASP A 238 6.98 -8.52 24.75
C ASP A 238 5.98 -9.61 24.32
N LEU A 239 5.21 -9.34 23.24
CA LEU A 239 4.24 -10.30 22.75
C LEU A 239 4.92 -11.40 21.91
N PRO A 240 4.43 -12.66 21.97
CA PRO A 240 4.82 -13.70 21.03
C PRO A 240 4.57 -13.27 19.58
N LEU A 241 5.45 -13.67 18.65
CA LEU A 241 5.42 -13.24 17.25
C LEU A 241 4.04 -13.43 16.59
N VAL A 242 3.44 -14.61 16.75
CA VAL A 242 2.12 -14.94 16.17
C VAL A 242 1.03 -14.02 16.73
N MET A 243 1.11 -13.66 18.02
CA MET A 243 0.16 -12.74 18.63
C MET A 243 0.34 -11.32 18.09
N ALA A 244 1.57 -10.82 18.03
CA ALA A 244 1.88 -9.52 17.45
C ALA A 244 1.41 -9.43 15.97
N ALA A 245 1.60 -10.47 15.20
CA ALA A 245 1.15 -10.55 13.81
C ALA A 245 -0.38 -10.55 13.67
N LYS A 246 -1.14 -11.12 14.62
CA LYS A 246 -2.61 -11.03 14.61
C LYS A 246 -3.11 -9.58 14.72
N TYR A 247 -2.41 -8.72 15.43
CA TYR A 247 -2.75 -7.29 15.46
C TYR A 247 -2.48 -6.61 14.11
N LEU A 248 -1.45 -7.02 13.38
CA LEU A 248 -1.25 -6.54 12.01
C LEU A 248 -2.35 -7.05 11.06
N VAL A 249 -2.83 -8.29 11.23
CA VAL A 249 -4.02 -8.79 10.50
C VAL A 249 -5.23 -7.91 10.81
N ALA A 250 -5.50 -7.62 12.08
CA ALA A 250 -6.60 -6.75 12.48
C ALA A 250 -6.50 -5.36 11.84
N ALA A 251 -5.30 -4.78 11.81
CA ALA A 251 -5.05 -3.51 11.14
C ALA A 251 -5.31 -3.58 9.62
N GLN A 252 -4.86 -4.62 8.95
CA GLN A 252 -5.10 -4.78 7.51
C GLN A 252 -6.58 -4.95 7.18
N VAL A 253 -7.30 -5.78 7.94
CA VAL A 253 -8.74 -6.04 7.75
C VAL A 253 -9.55 -4.77 8.03
N SER A 254 -9.29 -4.08 9.14
CA SER A 254 -9.97 -2.82 9.45
C SER A 254 -9.65 -1.71 8.44
N GLY A 255 -8.45 -1.74 7.84
CA GLY A 255 -8.09 -0.85 6.74
C GLY A 255 -8.95 -1.04 5.49
N VAL A 256 -9.36 -2.28 5.17
CA VAL A 256 -10.35 -2.53 4.11
C VAL A 256 -11.70 -1.89 4.46
N ALA A 257 -12.17 -2.10 5.70
CA ALA A 257 -13.42 -1.48 6.16
C ALA A 257 -13.33 0.05 6.13
N GLY A 258 -12.20 0.63 6.55
CA GLY A 258 -11.96 2.07 6.52
C GLY A 258 -12.06 2.64 5.10
N ARG A 259 -11.49 1.97 4.09
CA ARG A 259 -11.56 2.42 2.69
C ARG A 259 -13.01 2.51 2.18
N VAL A 260 -13.83 1.54 2.51
CA VAL A 260 -15.25 1.52 2.11
C VAL A 260 -16.05 2.56 2.89
N LEU A 261 -15.90 2.55 4.21
CA LEU A 261 -16.69 3.43 5.08
C LEU A 261 -16.34 4.90 4.90
N PHE A 262 -15.08 5.28 4.75
CA PHE A 262 -14.70 6.67 4.48
C PHE A 262 -15.24 7.18 3.14
N GLY A 263 -15.28 6.34 2.11
CA GLY A 263 -15.95 6.68 0.86
C GLY A 263 -17.45 6.95 1.06
N LEU A 264 -18.14 6.05 1.73
CA LEU A 264 -19.57 6.17 2.03
C LEU A 264 -19.88 7.38 2.93
N LEU A 265 -19.08 7.60 3.98
CA LEU A 265 -19.23 8.75 4.87
C LEU A 265 -19.06 10.06 4.11
N SER A 266 -18.03 10.14 3.25
CA SER A 266 -17.78 11.31 2.43
C SER A 266 -18.97 11.64 1.51
N ASP A 267 -19.51 10.61 0.83
CA ASP A 267 -20.57 10.82 -0.16
C ASP A 267 -21.95 11.08 0.49
N ARG A 268 -22.30 10.31 1.55
CA ARG A 268 -23.65 10.33 2.12
C ARG A 268 -23.81 11.27 3.30
N LEU A 269 -22.80 11.36 4.18
CA LEU A 269 -22.91 12.12 5.42
C LEU A 269 -22.36 13.54 5.29
N PHE A 270 -21.25 13.69 4.55
CA PHE A 270 -20.57 14.99 4.42
C PHE A 270 -20.79 15.66 3.06
N GLY A 271 -21.78 15.23 2.26
CA GLY A 271 -22.14 15.87 1.00
C GLY A 271 -20.97 15.99 0.00
N GLY A 272 -20.07 15.03 -0.02
CA GLY A 272 -18.90 15.03 -0.88
C GLY A 272 -17.69 15.82 -0.34
N GLN A 273 -17.70 16.30 0.89
CA GLN A 273 -16.57 17.01 1.50
C GLN A 273 -15.45 16.03 1.89
N ARG A 274 -14.48 15.84 1.01
CA ARG A 274 -13.37 14.89 1.16
C ARG A 274 -12.42 15.28 2.29
N ARG A 275 -12.19 16.58 2.48
CA ARG A 275 -11.30 17.12 3.52
C ARG A 275 -11.71 16.75 4.93
N ILE A 276 -13.03 16.78 5.24
CA ILE A 276 -13.54 16.41 6.56
C ILE A 276 -13.19 14.96 6.86
N VAL A 277 -13.38 14.06 5.90
CA VAL A 277 -13.08 12.64 6.07
C VAL A 277 -11.56 12.40 6.21
N LEU A 278 -10.73 13.11 5.45
CA LEU A 278 -9.28 13.08 5.63
C LEU A 278 -8.87 13.64 7.00
N ALA A 279 -9.53 14.69 7.49
CA ALA A 279 -9.28 15.21 8.83
C ALA A 279 -9.63 14.17 9.91
N ILE A 280 -10.77 13.47 9.80
CA ILE A 280 -11.15 12.39 10.71
C ILE A 280 -10.10 11.26 10.67
N ALA A 281 -9.67 10.84 9.49
CA ALA A 281 -8.64 9.83 9.33
C ALA A 281 -7.29 10.26 9.95
N GLY A 282 -6.90 11.51 9.76
CA GLY A 282 -5.68 12.07 10.33
C GLY A 282 -5.73 12.19 11.85
N LEU A 283 -6.82 12.71 12.41
CA LEU A 283 -7.02 12.80 13.86
C LEU A 283 -7.03 11.41 14.52
N GLY A 284 -7.70 10.44 13.91
CA GLY A 284 -7.67 9.05 14.37
C GLY A 284 -6.27 8.45 14.31
N SER A 285 -5.48 8.76 13.26
CA SER A 285 -4.09 8.31 13.15
C SER A 285 -3.19 8.95 14.21
N ILE A 286 -3.40 10.25 14.53
CA ILE A 286 -2.71 10.94 15.63
C ILE A 286 -3.02 10.24 16.95
N ALA A 287 -4.30 10.00 17.24
CA ALA A 287 -4.71 9.31 18.45
C ALA A 287 -4.06 7.93 18.58
N CYS A 288 -4.06 7.14 17.50
CA CYS A 288 -3.38 5.84 17.48
C CYS A 288 -1.86 5.95 17.75
N ALA A 289 -1.19 6.91 17.11
CA ALA A 289 0.24 7.12 17.32
C ALA A 289 0.57 7.55 18.75
N LEU A 290 -0.22 8.45 19.34
CA LEU A 290 -0.04 8.89 20.73
C LEU A 290 -0.35 7.75 21.72
N LEU A 291 -1.36 6.93 21.46
CA LEU A 291 -1.61 5.74 22.27
C LEU A 291 -0.44 4.75 22.20
N LEU A 292 0.13 4.51 21.00
CA LEU A 292 1.35 3.69 20.87
C LEU A 292 2.53 4.29 21.64
N ALA A 293 2.69 5.62 21.63
CA ALA A 293 3.76 6.28 22.39
C ALA A 293 3.66 6.07 23.89
N GLY A 294 2.46 5.87 24.42
CA GLY A 294 2.18 5.69 25.85
C GLY A 294 1.99 4.24 26.31
N ILE A 295 2.08 3.25 25.42
CA ILE A 295 1.91 1.84 25.80
C ILE A 295 3.06 1.38 26.70
N THR A 296 2.69 0.70 27.77
CA THR A 296 3.63 0.06 28.70
C THR A 296 3.73 -1.44 28.45
N PRO A 297 4.82 -2.09 28.88
CA PRO A 297 4.96 -3.55 28.85
C PRO A 297 3.76 -4.22 29.54
N GLY A 298 3.27 -5.34 28.95
CA GLY A 298 2.14 -6.06 29.50
C GLY A 298 0.75 -5.52 29.12
N ALA A 299 0.65 -4.57 28.19
CA ALA A 299 -0.62 -4.09 27.66
C ALA A 299 -1.49 -5.25 27.13
N GLY A 300 -2.72 -5.34 27.63
CA GLY A 300 -3.63 -6.45 27.33
C GLY A 300 -4.42 -6.28 26.01
N PRO A 301 -5.10 -7.35 25.58
CA PRO A 301 -5.89 -7.35 24.36
C PRO A 301 -7.01 -6.29 24.32
N GLY A 302 -7.56 -5.92 25.48
CA GLY A 302 -8.60 -4.89 25.58
C GLY A 302 -8.20 -3.53 25.05
N LEU A 303 -6.89 -3.18 25.10
CA LEU A 303 -6.32 -1.97 24.50
C LEU A 303 -5.80 -2.25 23.10
N LEU A 304 -5.07 -3.34 22.91
CA LEU A 304 -4.34 -3.60 21.66
C LEU A 304 -5.27 -3.92 20.48
N VAL A 305 -6.41 -4.61 20.69
CA VAL A 305 -7.36 -4.92 19.61
C VAL A 305 -7.99 -3.66 19.02
N PRO A 306 -8.64 -2.78 19.82
CA PRO A 306 -9.20 -1.55 19.27
C PRO A 306 -8.14 -0.60 18.70
N LEU A 307 -6.93 -0.58 19.27
CA LEU A 307 -5.83 0.20 18.73
C LEU A 307 -5.36 -0.30 17.37
N ALA A 308 -5.16 -1.61 17.20
CA ALA A 308 -4.80 -2.20 15.92
C ALA A 308 -5.90 -1.97 14.86
N ALA A 309 -7.17 -2.13 15.26
CA ALA A 309 -8.30 -1.80 14.40
C ALA A 309 -8.32 -0.31 14.01
N GLY A 310 -8.05 0.58 14.95
CA GLY A 310 -7.94 2.03 14.71
C GLY A 310 -6.80 2.38 13.77
N ILE A 311 -5.63 1.79 13.95
CA ILE A 311 -4.46 1.94 13.06
C ILE A 311 -4.85 1.60 11.62
N GLY A 312 -5.52 0.48 11.41
CA GLY A 312 -5.98 0.10 10.09
C GLY A 312 -7.05 1.04 9.54
N PHE A 313 -8.11 1.27 10.32
CA PHE A 313 -9.24 2.09 9.91
C PHE A 313 -8.82 3.50 9.53
N PHE A 314 -8.12 4.20 10.42
CA PHE A 314 -7.71 5.59 10.22
C PHE A 314 -6.41 5.69 9.38
N GLY A 315 -5.41 4.88 9.69
CA GLY A 315 -4.10 4.96 9.05
C GLY A 315 -4.03 4.35 7.64
N VAL A 316 -4.96 3.44 7.27
CA VAL A 316 -4.96 2.77 5.95
C VAL A 316 -6.20 3.11 5.11
N GLY A 317 -7.31 3.52 5.75
CA GLY A 317 -8.61 3.72 5.08
C GLY A 317 -8.69 4.94 4.15
N TRP A 318 -7.86 5.93 4.31
CA TRP A 318 -7.92 7.26 3.68
C TRP A 318 -7.71 7.30 2.15
N ASN A 319 -7.04 6.31 1.57
CA ASN A 319 -6.51 6.33 0.19
C ASN A 319 -7.55 6.67 -0.89
N GLY A 320 -8.75 6.06 -0.81
CA GLY A 320 -9.80 6.28 -1.82
C GLY A 320 -10.30 7.72 -1.83
N VAL A 321 -10.52 8.30 -0.65
CA VAL A 321 -11.01 9.67 -0.49
C VAL A 321 -9.98 10.68 -1.01
N GLN A 322 -8.71 10.45 -0.75
CA GLN A 322 -7.62 11.30 -1.21
C GLN A 322 -7.49 11.29 -2.75
N HIS A 323 -7.55 10.11 -3.38
CA HIS A 323 -7.51 10.02 -4.84
C HIS A 323 -8.71 10.74 -5.48
N THR A 324 -9.88 10.63 -4.88
CA THR A 324 -11.08 11.36 -5.32
C THR A 324 -10.88 12.86 -5.20
N LEU A 325 -10.37 13.35 -4.06
CA LEU A 325 -10.07 14.78 -3.86
C LEU A 325 -9.11 15.32 -4.93
N MET A 326 -8.01 14.60 -5.20
CA MET A 326 -7.05 14.98 -6.24
C MET A 326 -7.71 15.07 -7.63
N ALA A 327 -8.57 14.10 -7.96
CA ALA A 327 -9.28 14.07 -9.24
C ALA A 327 -10.28 15.22 -9.37
N GLU A 328 -11.04 15.53 -8.31
CA GLU A 328 -12.05 16.60 -8.26
C GLU A 328 -11.40 17.99 -8.37
N LEU A 329 -10.28 18.24 -7.67
CA LEU A 329 -9.53 19.50 -7.73
C LEU A 329 -8.95 19.78 -9.12
N ALA A 330 -8.54 18.75 -9.85
CA ALA A 330 -8.00 18.86 -11.19
C ALA A 330 -9.09 18.97 -12.27
N GLY A 331 -10.29 18.51 -11.97
CA GLY A 331 -11.40 18.44 -12.91
C GLY A 331 -11.28 17.27 -13.92
N PRO A 332 -12.34 16.98 -14.69
CA PRO A 332 -12.45 15.75 -15.50
C PRO A 332 -11.35 15.59 -16.55
N ARG A 333 -10.79 16.69 -17.07
CA ARG A 333 -9.75 16.65 -18.13
C ARG A 333 -8.35 16.29 -17.61
N ALA A 334 -8.07 16.54 -16.32
CA ALA A 334 -6.75 16.36 -15.71
C ALA A 334 -6.75 15.40 -14.51
N ALA A 335 -7.89 14.78 -14.20
CA ALA A 335 -8.07 13.90 -13.04
C ALA A 335 -7.02 12.77 -12.97
N GLY A 336 -6.78 12.07 -14.07
CA GLY A 336 -5.78 11.00 -14.12
C GLY A 336 -4.36 11.51 -13.85
N THR A 337 -3.99 12.66 -14.39
CA THR A 337 -2.68 13.29 -14.16
C THR A 337 -2.51 13.71 -12.70
N ALA A 338 -3.56 14.26 -12.08
CA ALA A 338 -3.53 14.67 -10.68
C ALA A 338 -3.41 13.48 -9.73
N VAL A 339 -4.17 12.41 -9.97
CA VAL A 339 -4.03 11.16 -9.20
C VAL A 339 -2.63 10.58 -9.37
N GLY A 340 -2.08 10.61 -10.59
CA GLY A 340 -0.70 10.19 -10.87
C GLY A 340 0.35 11.01 -10.09
N LEU A 341 0.18 12.33 -10.02
CA LEU A 341 1.02 13.20 -9.19
C LEU A 341 0.92 12.82 -7.71
N GLY A 342 -0.32 12.62 -7.20
CA GLY A 342 -0.55 12.18 -5.83
C GLY A 342 0.14 10.85 -5.50
N LEU A 343 0.08 9.87 -6.41
CA LEU A 343 0.77 8.59 -6.27
C LEU A 343 2.29 8.75 -6.27
N ALA A 344 2.85 9.60 -7.15
CA ALA A 344 4.29 9.85 -7.18
C ALA A 344 4.77 10.49 -5.88
N ILE A 345 4.06 11.51 -5.38
CA ILE A 345 4.41 12.19 -4.13
C ILE A 345 4.24 11.24 -2.93
N SER A 346 3.14 10.45 -2.87
CA SER A 346 2.93 9.47 -1.80
C SER A 346 4.03 8.41 -1.74
N SER A 347 4.58 8.01 -2.88
CA SER A 347 5.66 7.03 -2.95
C SER A 347 6.93 7.52 -2.24
N LEU A 348 7.19 8.83 -2.22
CA LEU A 348 8.28 9.41 -1.42
C LEU A 348 8.05 9.20 0.08
N GLY A 349 6.81 9.41 0.56
CA GLY A 349 6.46 9.17 1.96
C GLY A 349 6.63 7.71 2.36
N VAL A 350 6.13 6.79 1.52
CA VAL A 350 6.30 5.34 1.72
C VAL A 350 7.77 4.93 1.79
N THR A 351 8.61 5.56 0.97
CA THR A 351 10.05 5.21 0.89
C THR A 351 10.86 5.83 2.04
N VAL A 352 10.59 7.09 2.40
CA VAL A 352 11.44 7.86 3.31
C VAL A 352 11.01 7.72 4.77
N CYS A 353 9.69 7.69 5.06
CA CYS A 353 9.24 7.75 6.45
C CYS A 353 9.65 6.53 7.31
N PRO A 354 9.59 5.26 6.84
CA PRO A 354 10.01 4.14 7.68
C PRO A 354 11.48 4.16 8.08
N PRO A 355 12.46 4.40 7.18
CA PRO A 355 13.86 4.57 7.60
C PRO A 355 14.07 5.72 8.60
N VAL A 356 13.41 6.87 8.37
CA VAL A 356 13.50 8.02 9.28
C VAL A 356 12.90 7.66 10.64
N PHE A 357 11.76 7.01 10.70
CA PHE A 357 11.15 6.54 11.94
C PHE A 357 12.09 5.59 12.69
N GLY A 358 12.69 4.62 11.99
CA GLY A 358 13.66 3.69 12.58
C GLY A 358 14.89 4.42 13.16
N LEU A 359 15.42 5.42 12.44
CA LEU A 359 16.53 6.25 12.93
C LEU A 359 16.15 7.03 14.18
N VAL A 360 14.91 7.54 14.28
CA VAL A 360 14.42 8.20 15.50
C VAL A 360 14.36 7.20 16.67
N VAL A 361 13.86 5.99 16.43
CA VAL A 361 13.85 4.92 17.44
C VAL A 361 15.25 4.62 17.96
N GLU A 362 16.26 4.51 17.09
CA GLU A 362 17.61 4.11 17.45
C GLU A 362 18.44 5.23 18.08
N ARG A 363 18.29 6.48 17.61
CA ARG A 363 19.20 7.56 17.96
C ARG A 363 18.64 8.60 18.91
N VAL A 364 17.31 8.76 18.99
CA VAL A 364 16.71 9.91 19.68
C VAL A 364 16.04 9.54 21.00
N GLY A 365 15.51 8.34 21.17
CA GLY A 365 14.90 8.00 22.46
C GLY A 365 13.83 6.90 22.39
N GLY A 366 13.97 6.00 21.45
CA GLY A 366 13.12 4.83 21.35
C GLY A 366 11.76 5.09 20.70
N TYR A 367 10.91 4.08 20.79
CA TYR A 367 9.61 4.07 20.08
C TYR A 367 8.65 5.18 20.54
N GLY A 368 8.65 5.58 21.82
CA GLY A 368 7.72 6.60 22.32
C GLY A 368 7.91 7.94 21.61
N ILE A 369 9.16 8.43 21.48
CA ILE A 369 9.46 9.67 20.77
C ILE A 369 9.16 9.50 19.27
N ALA A 370 9.49 8.34 18.68
CA ALA A 370 9.24 8.08 17.26
C ALA A 370 7.73 8.13 16.92
N TRP A 371 6.87 7.54 17.74
CA TRP A 371 5.42 7.65 17.58
C TRP A 371 4.91 9.09 17.78
N GLY A 372 5.49 9.83 18.75
CA GLY A 372 5.17 11.24 18.94
C GLY A 372 5.56 12.12 17.74
N THR A 373 6.73 11.91 17.13
CA THR A 373 7.15 12.62 15.91
C THR A 373 6.24 12.28 14.72
N LEU A 374 5.79 11.02 14.63
CA LEU A 374 4.84 10.61 13.62
C LEU A 374 3.48 11.33 13.76
N ALA A 375 2.99 11.45 15.01
CA ALA A 375 1.78 12.22 15.33
C ALA A 375 1.95 13.70 14.96
N GLY A 376 3.09 14.31 15.27
CA GLY A 376 3.42 15.69 14.89
C GLY A 376 3.45 15.88 13.38
N GLY A 377 4.03 14.95 12.64
CA GLY A 377 3.98 14.94 11.17
C GLY A 377 2.54 14.91 10.63
N MET A 378 1.67 14.10 11.23
CA MET A 378 0.25 14.04 10.83
C MET A 378 -0.48 15.35 11.13
N VAL A 379 -0.15 16.07 12.23
CA VAL A 379 -0.69 17.42 12.47
C VAL A 379 -0.31 18.35 11.31
N VAL A 380 0.94 18.32 10.85
CA VAL A 380 1.37 19.11 9.67
C VAL A 380 0.54 18.73 8.43
N ALA A 381 0.31 17.43 8.21
CA ALA A 381 -0.53 16.98 7.09
C ALA A 381 -1.95 17.56 7.14
N LEU A 382 -2.55 17.63 8.33
CA LEU A 382 -3.89 18.24 8.52
C LEU A 382 -3.88 19.75 8.31
N LEU A 383 -2.86 20.45 8.81
CA LEU A 383 -2.71 21.89 8.60
C LEU A 383 -2.59 22.23 7.11
N LEU A 384 -1.92 21.41 6.31
CA LEU A 384 -1.83 21.58 4.86
C LEU A 384 -3.18 21.42 4.14
N LEU A 385 -4.14 20.69 4.71
CA LEU A 385 -5.48 20.55 4.15
C LEU A 385 -6.39 21.76 4.44
N ILE A 386 -6.11 22.58 5.45
CA ILE A 386 -6.97 23.73 5.84
C ILE A 386 -7.19 24.72 4.69
N PRO A 387 -6.14 25.20 3.98
CA PRO A 387 -6.31 26.19 2.91
C PRO A 387 -6.84 25.62 1.60
N VAL A 388 -6.96 24.29 1.44
CA VAL A 388 -7.45 23.66 0.22
C VAL A 388 -8.92 23.97 0.01
N ARG A 389 -9.29 24.46 -1.17
CA ARG A 389 -10.67 24.86 -1.50
C ARG A 389 -11.36 23.75 -2.28
N GLU A 390 -12.22 22.99 -1.62
CA GLU A 390 -13.14 22.08 -2.30
C GLU A 390 -14.25 22.88 -2.99
N ARG A 391 -14.52 22.58 -4.26
CA ARG A 391 -15.74 23.05 -4.91
C ARG A 391 -16.89 22.20 -4.37
N ALA A 392 -17.82 22.82 -3.62
CA ALA A 392 -19.04 22.13 -3.23
C ALA A 392 -19.69 21.55 -4.50
N MET A 393 -19.96 20.25 -4.51
CA MET A 393 -20.78 19.66 -5.55
C MET A 393 -22.16 20.31 -5.41
N ALA A 394 -22.59 21.06 -6.43
CA ALA A 394 -23.95 21.54 -6.51
C ALA A 394 -24.86 20.30 -6.44
N THR A 395 -25.64 20.18 -5.37
CA THR A 395 -26.68 19.17 -5.23
C THR A 395 -27.69 19.45 -6.34
N SER A 396 -27.60 18.67 -7.43
CA SER A 396 -28.63 18.61 -8.47
C SER A 396 -29.65 17.54 -8.13
#